data_e06506d170348edae5ebd48251867d12
#
_entry.id   e06506d170348edae5ebd48251867d12
#
_cell.length_a   1.000
_cell.length_b   1.000
_cell.length_c   1.000
_cell.angle_alpha   90.00
_cell.angle_beta   90.00
_cell.angle_gamma   90.00
#
_symmetry.space_group_name_H-M   'P 1'
#
loop_
_entity.id
_entity.type
_entity.pdbx_description
1 polymer ?
#
loop_
_entity_poly.entity_id
_entity_poly.type
_entity_poly.pdbx_seq_one_letter_code
_entity_poly.pdbx_strand_id
1 'polypeptide(L)'
;MSKVETYQQAWSLALKGDFSLVDQIYHPEYRSFDLRTGIYTNIDDDKVIVTTENEEIFKNYPEVIYENDDFLCIIAYQKVSNPETRYRSFITAINYKDGKILSQKTTVQELDFDPSEHLD
;
A
#
# COMPACT_ATOMS: atom_id res chain seq x y z
N MET A 1 3.61 16.45 7.46
CA MET A 1 3.84 15.42 6.43
C MET A 1 2.60 15.29 5.54
N SER A 2 2.81 14.99 4.28
CA SER A 2 1.69 14.70 3.36
C SER A 2 1.03 13.36 3.70
N LYS A 3 -0.15 13.11 3.12
CA LYS A 3 -0.84 11.82 3.30
C LYS A 3 0.02 10.65 2.86
N VAL A 4 0.67 10.76 1.69
CA VAL A 4 1.51 9.67 1.16
C VAL A 4 2.75 9.45 2.01
N GLU A 5 3.37 10.51 2.53
CA GLU A 5 4.52 10.38 3.41
C GLU A 5 4.15 9.68 4.72
N THR A 6 3.03 10.06 5.32
CA THR A 6 2.55 9.42 6.54
C THR A 6 2.20 7.96 6.31
N TYR A 7 1.52 7.66 5.22
CA TYR A 7 1.19 6.29 4.80
C TYR A 7 2.46 5.44 4.65
N GLN A 8 3.43 5.95 3.92
CA GLN A 8 4.69 5.25 3.67
C GLN A 8 5.46 5.02 4.97
N GLN A 9 5.55 6.04 5.83
CA GLN A 9 6.25 5.93 7.10
C GLN A 9 5.58 4.90 8.03
N ALA A 10 4.25 4.90 8.09
CA ALA A 10 3.51 3.97 8.93
C ALA A 10 3.85 2.52 8.60
N TRP A 11 3.84 2.18 7.31
CA TRP A 11 4.12 0.81 6.89
C TRP A 11 5.61 0.48 6.94
N SER A 12 6.49 1.46 6.77
CA SER A 12 7.93 1.24 6.97
C SER A 12 8.24 0.87 8.43
N LEU A 13 7.59 1.54 9.38
CA LEU A 13 7.72 1.23 10.80
C LEU A 13 7.11 -0.14 11.13
N ALA A 14 5.97 -0.46 10.52
CA ALA A 14 5.30 -1.75 10.70
C ALA A 14 6.19 -2.92 10.29
N LEU A 15 6.94 -2.78 9.21
CA LEU A 15 7.90 -3.79 8.77
C LEU A 15 9.02 -4.04 9.78
N LYS A 16 9.27 -3.08 10.66
CA LYS A 16 10.24 -3.19 11.76
C LYS A 16 9.60 -3.64 13.07
N GLY A 17 8.31 -3.96 13.05
CA GLY A 17 7.55 -4.40 14.21
C GLY A 17 6.86 -3.30 15.00
N ASP A 18 6.89 -2.05 14.51
CA ASP A 18 6.25 -0.91 15.18
C ASP A 18 4.96 -0.53 14.44
N PHE A 19 3.81 -0.88 15.02
CA PHE A 19 2.48 -0.59 14.47
C PHE A 19 1.85 0.68 15.02
N SER A 20 2.56 1.45 15.84
CA SER A 20 1.95 2.59 16.53
C SER A 20 1.39 3.64 15.58
N LEU A 21 2.09 3.95 14.49
CA LEU A 21 1.61 4.92 13.50
C LEU A 21 0.48 4.33 12.63
N VAL A 22 0.56 3.07 12.27
CA VAL A 22 -0.55 2.38 11.58
C VAL A 22 -1.81 2.49 12.43
N ASP A 23 -1.72 2.20 13.72
CA ASP A 23 -2.89 2.27 14.61
C ASP A 23 -3.46 3.68 14.74
N GLN A 24 -2.64 4.71 14.54
CA GLN A 24 -3.10 6.10 14.59
C GLN A 24 -3.80 6.56 13.32
N ILE A 25 -3.35 6.12 12.15
CA ILE A 25 -3.83 6.66 10.88
C ILE A 25 -5.02 5.92 10.28
N TYR A 26 -5.33 4.71 10.78
CA TYR A 26 -6.47 3.93 10.30
C TYR A 26 -7.68 4.10 11.20
N HIS A 27 -8.85 4.26 10.56
CA HIS A 27 -10.12 4.36 11.25
C HIS A 27 -10.49 3.01 11.89
N PRO A 28 -11.16 2.97 13.05
CA PRO A 28 -11.57 1.69 13.67
C PRO A 28 -12.44 0.79 12.77
N GLU A 29 -13.15 1.39 11.82
CA GLU A 29 -14.02 0.66 10.88
C GLU A 29 -13.37 0.41 9.53
N TYR A 30 -12.05 0.56 9.45
CA TYR A 30 -11.32 0.40 8.20
C TYR A 30 -11.53 -0.98 7.57
N ARG A 31 -11.71 -0.97 6.25
CA ARG A 31 -11.74 -2.18 5.43
C ARG A 31 -11.02 -1.94 4.10
N SER A 32 -10.30 -2.96 3.67
CA SER A 32 -9.64 -2.99 2.37
C SER A 32 -10.37 -3.97 1.44
N PHE A 33 -10.40 -3.67 0.15
CA PHE A 33 -10.97 -4.54 -0.86
C PHE A 33 -9.94 -4.79 -1.97
N ASP A 34 -9.64 -6.07 -2.22
CA ASP A 34 -8.75 -6.47 -3.31
C ASP A 34 -9.59 -6.67 -4.57
N LEU A 35 -9.38 -5.82 -5.58
CA LEU A 35 -10.14 -5.87 -6.83
C LEU A 35 -9.85 -7.12 -7.66
N ARG A 36 -8.71 -7.77 -7.42
CA ARG A 36 -8.34 -8.99 -8.14
C ARG A 36 -9.06 -10.22 -7.58
N THR A 37 -9.17 -10.32 -6.27
CA THR A 37 -9.70 -11.52 -5.60
C THR A 37 -11.12 -11.35 -5.10
N GLY A 38 -11.59 -10.11 -4.93
CA GLY A 38 -12.90 -9.82 -4.35
C GLY A 38 -12.95 -10.02 -2.85
N ILE A 39 -11.80 -10.07 -2.18
CA ILE A 39 -11.71 -10.34 -0.74
C ILE A 39 -11.58 -9.03 0.03
N TYR A 40 -12.35 -8.91 1.12
CA TYR A 40 -12.22 -7.83 2.10
C TYR A 40 -11.26 -8.24 3.21
N THR A 41 -10.46 -7.29 3.67
CA THR A 41 -9.59 -7.46 4.84
C THR A 41 -9.77 -6.29 5.79
N ASN A 42 -9.47 -6.52 7.08
CA ASN A 42 -9.39 -5.47 8.09
C ASN A 42 -7.92 -5.10 8.33
N ILE A 43 -7.68 -4.17 9.27
CA ILE A 43 -6.31 -3.71 9.51
C ILE A 43 -5.42 -4.82 10.10
N ASP A 44 -5.96 -5.71 10.90
CA ASP A 44 -5.18 -6.82 11.46
C ASP A 44 -4.75 -7.80 10.38
N ASP A 45 -5.64 -8.08 9.41
CA ASP A 45 -5.30 -8.89 8.23
C ASP A 45 -4.19 -8.21 7.42
N ASP A 46 -4.30 -6.91 7.18
CA ASP A 46 -3.33 -6.16 6.40
C ASP A 46 -1.96 -6.13 7.08
N LYS A 47 -1.92 -6.02 8.42
CA LYS A 47 -0.67 -6.11 9.19
C LYS A 47 0.03 -7.45 8.95
N VAL A 48 -0.71 -8.54 8.97
CA VAL A 48 -0.15 -9.89 8.71
C VAL A 48 0.36 -9.98 7.28
N ILE A 49 -0.44 -9.55 6.30
CA ILE A 49 -0.06 -9.62 4.89
C ILE A 49 1.23 -8.84 4.62
N VAL A 50 1.30 -7.59 5.06
CA VAL A 50 2.46 -6.74 4.79
C VAL A 50 3.73 -7.27 5.47
N THR A 51 3.62 -7.79 6.69
CA THR A 51 4.79 -8.23 7.46
C THR A 51 5.25 -9.64 7.11
N THR A 52 4.42 -10.45 6.44
CA THR A 52 4.79 -11.82 6.03
C THR A 52 5.24 -11.92 4.57
N GLU A 53 4.86 -10.96 3.72
CA GLU A 53 5.30 -10.94 2.33
C GLU A 53 6.70 -10.35 2.23
N ASN A 54 7.59 -11.05 1.49
CA ASN A 54 8.96 -10.61 1.28
C ASN A 54 9.06 -9.79 -0.01
N GLU A 55 8.51 -8.57 0.03
CA GLU A 55 8.41 -7.70 -1.14
C GLU A 55 9.22 -6.41 -0.92
N GLU A 56 9.78 -5.89 -2.01
CA GLU A 56 10.45 -4.59 -2.03
C GLU A 56 9.65 -3.60 -2.86
N ILE A 57 9.39 -2.42 -2.29
CA ILE A 57 8.83 -1.29 -3.02
C ILE A 57 9.99 -0.56 -3.70
N PHE A 58 9.84 -0.21 -4.97
CA PHE A 58 10.84 0.54 -5.71
C PHE A 58 11.03 1.92 -5.09
N LYS A 59 12.28 2.39 -5.10
CA LYS A 59 12.65 3.71 -4.61
C LYS A 59 11.84 4.80 -5.32
N ASN A 60 11.48 5.84 -4.59
CA ASN A 60 10.63 6.96 -5.02
C ASN A 60 9.14 6.61 -5.19
N TYR A 61 8.73 5.44 -4.73
CA TYR A 61 7.34 5.02 -4.71
C TYR A 61 6.89 4.75 -3.28
N PRO A 62 5.61 4.87 -2.94
CA PRO A 62 4.48 5.16 -3.84
C PRO A 62 4.48 6.61 -4.34
N GLU A 63 3.92 6.79 -5.53
CA GLU A 63 3.74 8.09 -6.17
C GLU A 63 2.27 8.46 -6.20
N VAL A 64 1.96 9.74 -5.94
CA VAL A 64 0.58 10.21 -5.91
C VAL A 64 0.08 10.40 -7.34
N ILE A 65 -1.05 9.75 -7.67
CA ILE A 65 -1.78 9.98 -8.92
C ILE A 65 -2.77 11.14 -8.73
N TYR A 66 -3.46 11.15 -7.59
CA TYR A 66 -4.46 12.18 -7.27
C TYR A 66 -4.69 12.22 -5.76
N GLU A 67 -4.90 13.41 -5.22
CA GLU A 67 -5.33 13.57 -3.83
C GLU A 67 -6.19 14.81 -3.62
N ASN A 68 -7.04 14.74 -2.62
CA ASN A 68 -7.75 15.88 -2.04
C ASN A 68 -7.87 15.65 -0.53
N ASP A 69 -8.69 16.43 0.17
CA ASP A 69 -8.77 16.35 1.64
C ASP A 69 -9.21 14.97 2.14
N ASP A 70 -10.06 14.27 1.38
CA ASP A 70 -10.69 13.01 1.82
C ASP A 70 -10.27 11.79 1.00
N PHE A 71 -9.33 11.96 0.05
CA PHE A 71 -8.98 10.90 -0.88
C PHE A 71 -7.50 10.95 -1.26
N LEU A 72 -6.91 9.76 -1.41
CA LEU A 72 -5.55 9.59 -1.92
C LEU A 72 -5.51 8.41 -2.86
N CYS A 73 -5.00 8.62 -4.08
CA CYS A 73 -4.74 7.53 -5.02
C CYS A 73 -3.25 7.48 -5.32
N ILE A 74 -2.65 6.32 -5.13
CA ILE A 74 -1.22 6.11 -5.29
C ILE A 74 -0.93 4.94 -6.23
N ILE A 75 0.24 5.00 -6.87
CA ILE A 75 0.79 3.88 -7.63
C ILE A 75 2.15 3.51 -7.06
N ALA A 76 2.45 2.21 -7.02
CA ALA A 76 3.76 1.72 -6.65
C ALA A 76 4.13 0.49 -7.46
N TYR A 77 5.43 0.22 -7.51
CA TYR A 77 5.97 -0.97 -8.14
C TYR A 77 6.66 -1.82 -7.09
N GLN A 78 6.52 -3.13 -7.21
CA GLN A 78 7.11 -4.09 -6.27
C GLN A 78 7.96 -5.09 -7.00
N LYS A 79 9.02 -5.53 -6.33
CA LYS A 79 9.82 -6.69 -6.71
C LYS A 79 9.55 -7.80 -5.72
N VAL A 80 9.14 -8.96 -6.21
CA VAL A 80 8.94 -10.17 -5.43
C VAL A 80 10.09 -11.13 -5.75
N SER A 81 10.80 -11.60 -4.73
CA SER A 81 12.02 -12.40 -4.95
C SER A 81 11.85 -13.89 -4.73
N ASN A 82 10.70 -14.34 -4.22
CA ASN A 82 10.47 -15.73 -3.83
C ASN A 82 9.14 -16.26 -4.40
N PRO A 83 9.09 -17.44 -5.02
CA PRO A 83 10.18 -18.39 -5.30
C PRO A 83 11.10 -17.94 -6.44
N GLU A 84 10.65 -17.00 -7.26
CA GLU A 84 11.44 -16.46 -8.37
C GLU A 84 11.23 -14.96 -8.45
N THR A 85 12.11 -14.24 -9.14
CA THR A 85 11.98 -12.78 -9.29
C THR A 85 10.81 -12.46 -10.21
N ARG A 86 9.88 -11.65 -9.70
CA ARG A 86 8.71 -11.15 -10.43
C ARG A 86 8.52 -9.69 -10.12
N TYR A 87 7.86 -8.99 -11.00
CA TYR A 87 7.56 -7.57 -10.85
C TYR A 87 6.06 -7.35 -10.92
N ARG A 88 5.58 -6.41 -10.10
CA ARG A 88 4.15 -6.05 -10.05
C ARG A 88 4.00 -4.54 -9.96
N SER A 89 2.90 -4.04 -10.49
CA SER A 89 2.42 -2.70 -10.16
C SER A 89 1.14 -2.82 -9.34
N PHE A 90 0.91 -1.84 -8.48
CA PHE A 90 -0.39 -1.75 -7.81
C PHE A 90 -0.83 -0.30 -7.69
N ILE A 91 -2.14 -0.12 -7.79
CA ILE A 91 -2.80 1.17 -7.60
C ILE A 91 -3.74 1.02 -6.42
N THR A 92 -3.66 1.94 -5.47
CA THR A 92 -4.49 1.93 -4.27
C THR A 92 -5.26 3.23 -4.18
N ALA A 93 -6.58 3.13 -4.11
CA ALA A 93 -7.49 4.25 -3.89
C ALA A 93 -7.92 4.25 -2.42
N ILE A 94 -7.61 5.31 -1.70
CA ILE A 94 -7.76 5.41 -0.25
C ILE A 94 -8.75 6.51 0.09
N ASN A 95 -9.79 6.18 0.86
CA ASN A 95 -10.77 7.14 1.36
C ASN A 95 -10.53 7.42 2.83
N TYR A 96 -10.61 8.70 3.19
CA TYR A 96 -10.43 9.19 4.55
C TYR A 96 -11.76 9.62 5.17
N LYS A 97 -11.89 9.44 6.46
CA LYS A 97 -12.99 9.97 7.26
C LYS A 97 -12.42 10.47 8.58
N ASP A 98 -12.75 11.71 8.93
CA ASP A 98 -12.26 12.34 10.17
C ASP A 98 -10.73 12.30 10.28
N GLY A 99 -10.05 12.48 9.14
CA GLY A 99 -8.59 12.47 9.08
C GLY A 99 -7.94 11.11 9.15
N LYS A 100 -8.72 10.03 9.15
CA LYS A 100 -8.20 8.64 9.22
C LYS A 100 -8.61 7.84 7.99
N ILE A 101 -7.82 6.85 7.66
CA ILE A 101 -8.08 5.97 6.51
C ILE A 101 -9.27 5.07 6.84
N LEU A 102 -10.38 5.25 6.11
CA LEU A 102 -11.61 4.49 6.32
C LEU A 102 -11.67 3.25 5.43
N SER A 103 -11.24 3.36 4.19
CA SER A 103 -11.32 2.25 3.25
C SER A 103 -10.28 2.41 2.16
N GLN A 104 -9.90 1.28 1.56
CA GLN A 104 -9.08 1.32 0.35
C GLN A 104 -9.48 0.21 -0.61
N LYS A 105 -9.25 0.47 -1.88
CA LYS A 105 -9.39 -0.51 -2.96
C LYS A 105 -8.05 -0.61 -3.67
N THR A 106 -7.56 -1.82 -3.86
CA THR A 106 -6.27 -2.06 -4.48
C THR A 106 -6.43 -2.96 -5.69
N THR A 107 -5.79 -2.56 -6.80
CA THR A 107 -5.62 -3.42 -7.97
C THR A 107 -4.14 -3.72 -8.15
N VAL A 108 -3.83 -4.98 -8.45
CA VAL A 108 -2.46 -5.48 -8.62
C VAL A 108 -2.34 -6.10 -10.00
N GLN A 109 -1.23 -5.83 -10.68
CA GLN A 109 -0.96 -6.40 -12.00
C GLN A 109 0.46 -6.96 -12.05
N GLU A 110 0.60 -8.20 -12.51
CA GLU A 110 1.91 -8.78 -12.83
C GLU A 110 2.47 -8.09 -14.06
N LEU A 111 3.77 -7.81 -14.07
CA LEU A 111 4.46 -7.15 -15.17
C LEU A 111 5.37 -8.12 -15.91
N ASP A 112 5.43 -7.96 -17.24
CA ASP A 112 6.30 -8.75 -18.10
C ASP A 112 7.69 -8.13 -18.25
N PHE A 113 7.99 -7.09 -17.48
CA PHE A 113 9.25 -6.36 -17.59
C PHE A 113 9.71 -5.87 -16.21
N ASP A 114 10.99 -5.53 -16.11
CA ASP A 114 11.55 -4.91 -14.91
C ASP A 114 11.29 -3.39 -14.97
N PRO A 115 10.44 -2.85 -14.07
CA PRO A 115 10.12 -1.42 -14.08
C PRO A 115 11.34 -0.51 -13.93
N SER A 116 12.42 -0.97 -13.29
CA SER A 116 13.62 -0.14 -13.10
C SER A 116 14.28 0.27 -14.42
N GLU A 117 14.00 -0.44 -15.51
CA GLU A 117 14.50 -0.10 -16.84
C GLU A 117 13.76 1.07 -17.47
N HIS A 118 12.60 1.45 -16.93
CA HIS A 118 11.70 2.46 -17.49
C HIS A 118 11.38 3.61 -16.54
N LEU A 119 11.84 3.51 -15.29
CA LEU A 119 11.57 4.51 -14.24
C LEU A 119 12.82 5.38 -14.03
N ASP A 120 12.60 6.65 -13.94
CA ASP A 120 13.67 7.63 -13.66
C ASP A 120 13.92 7.76 -12.15
#